data_b3d14fc52c56c860beea07c24f879d16
#
_entry.id   b3d14fc52c56c860beea07c24f879d16
#
_cell.length_a   1.000
_cell.length_b   1.000
_cell.length_c   1.000
_cell.angle_alpha   90.00
_cell.angle_beta   90.00
_cell.angle_gamma   90.00
#
_symmetry.space_group_name_H-M   'P 1'
#
loop_
_entity.id
_entity.type
_entity.pdbx_description
1 polymer ?
#
loop_
_entity_poly.entity_id
_entity_poly.type
_entity_poly.pdbx_seq_one_letter_code
_entity_poly.pdbx_strand_id
1 'polypeptide(L)'
;MNVKLMNDLVVKYSLEKIGQFASICKNGELPSREQLIKIGKSCMRQCHFSTCRGIMWHFQITGISRVCSHQLVRHHVGIAINQASNVYQEANSKVVLPYTVQGVCSNEPELEREIQDLFTKGQQIYTKLRERGISTSDSRYLLPQGLETSINIALTPEALIHLCHERLCSKAQWEIRGVVQRMVKQIIKIEPFWGELLVPKCMYLHGCPEALGCGYYNSKVNMTNVGEPVAHIEQRLNVFKCDSCGRQLMYKDDDQVPIVKVGDKQWCRECYRKYKEEMADGADD
;
A
#
# COMPACT_ATOMS: atom_id res chain seq x y z
N MET A 1 15.45 -4.89 11.17
CA MET A 1 14.33 -5.18 10.24
C MET A 1 14.83 -5.92 9.01
N ASN A 2 14.31 -7.12 8.77
CA ASN A 2 14.55 -7.93 7.59
C ASN A 2 13.20 -8.32 6.96
N VAL A 3 13.14 -8.37 5.61
CA VAL A 3 11.97 -8.79 4.84
C VAL A 3 12.46 -9.82 3.82
N LYS A 4 11.88 -11.01 3.81
CA LYS A 4 12.26 -12.10 2.92
C LYS A 4 11.03 -12.60 2.17
N LEU A 5 11.09 -12.58 0.84
CA LEU A 5 10.13 -13.27 -0.01
C LEU A 5 10.36 -14.79 0.09
N MET A 6 9.28 -15.55 0.28
CA MET A 6 9.34 -16.99 0.55
C MET A 6 8.98 -17.86 -0.67
N ASN A 7 8.39 -17.27 -1.71
CA ASN A 7 7.86 -17.98 -2.88
C ASN A 7 8.11 -17.22 -4.19
N ASP A 8 9.36 -16.99 -4.51
CA ASP A 8 9.85 -16.27 -5.69
C ASP A 8 9.32 -16.81 -7.03
N LEU A 9 9.15 -18.14 -7.16
CA LEU A 9 8.56 -18.76 -8.34
C LEU A 9 7.12 -18.28 -8.60
N VAL A 10 6.33 -18.06 -7.55
CA VAL A 10 4.97 -17.53 -7.71
C VAL A 10 5.01 -16.11 -8.28
N VAL A 11 5.99 -15.30 -7.89
CA VAL A 11 6.19 -13.96 -8.48
C VAL A 11 6.59 -14.08 -9.95
N LYS A 12 7.56 -14.94 -10.26
CA LYS A 12 8.11 -15.15 -11.61
C LYS A 12 7.03 -15.53 -12.63
N TYR A 13 6.08 -16.38 -12.22
CA TYR A 13 5.01 -16.86 -13.08
C TYR A 13 3.66 -16.15 -12.88
N SER A 14 3.63 -15.10 -12.08
CA SER A 14 2.38 -14.41 -11.72
C SER A 14 1.62 -13.88 -12.94
N LEU A 15 2.30 -13.23 -13.88
CA LEU A 15 1.67 -12.66 -15.07
C LEU A 15 1.11 -13.73 -16.01
N GLU A 16 1.81 -14.84 -16.17
CA GLU A 16 1.33 -16.01 -16.92
C GLU A 16 0.05 -16.58 -16.28
N LYS A 17 0.04 -16.76 -14.95
CA LYS A 17 -1.13 -17.21 -14.21
C LYS A 17 -2.31 -16.26 -14.32
N ILE A 18 -2.09 -14.96 -14.22
CA ILE A 18 -3.13 -13.95 -14.42
C ILE A 18 -3.72 -14.07 -15.82
N GLY A 19 -2.88 -14.25 -16.85
CA GLY A 19 -3.32 -14.48 -18.21
C GLY A 19 -4.14 -15.75 -18.37
N GLN A 20 -3.78 -16.85 -17.71
CA GLN A 20 -4.53 -18.09 -17.68
C GLN A 20 -5.94 -17.86 -17.07
N PHE A 21 -6.01 -17.22 -15.90
CA PHE A 21 -7.29 -16.89 -15.27
C PHE A 21 -8.17 -16.01 -16.18
N ALA A 22 -7.60 -15.01 -16.84
CA ALA A 22 -8.33 -14.12 -17.73
C ALA A 22 -8.81 -14.85 -19.02
N SER A 23 -8.05 -15.82 -19.49
CA SER A 23 -8.35 -16.54 -20.76
C SER A 23 -9.51 -17.52 -20.64
N ILE A 24 -9.92 -17.92 -19.43
CA ILE A 24 -11.04 -18.84 -19.22
C ILE A 24 -12.36 -18.30 -19.78
N CYS A 25 -12.48 -16.98 -19.91
CA CYS A 25 -13.65 -16.31 -20.48
C CYS A 25 -13.71 -16.40 -22.02
N LYS A 26 -12.70 -16.98 -22.67
CA LYS A 26 -12.65 -17.15 -24.13
C LYS A 26 -12.75 -18.63 -24.47
N ASN A 27 -13.74 -18.98 -25.27
CA ASN A 27 -13.86 -20.32 -25.82
C ASN A 27 -12.71 -20.56 -26.82
N GLY A 28 -11.89 -21.57 -26.62
CA GLY A 28 -10.82 -21.93 -27.52
C GLY A 28 -9.60 -22.60 -26.84
N GLU A 29 -8.55 -22.84 -27.62
CA GLU A 29 -7.29 -23.36 -27.12
C GLU A 29 -6.60 -22.37 -26.19
N LEU A 30 -5.87 -22.89 -25.20
CA LEU A 30 -5.13 -22.05 -24.28
C LEU A 30 -4.05 -21.26 -25.06
N PRO A 31 -3.98 -19.92 -24.90
CA PRO A 31 -2.97 -19.11 -25.59
C PRO A 31 -1.54 -19.53 -25.25
N SER A 32 -0.59 -19.23 -26.14
CA SER A 32 0.83 -19.46 -25.85
C SER A 32 1.27 -18.72 -24.59
N ARG A 33 2.37 -19.18 -23.97
CA ARG A 33 2.93 -18.55 -22.76
C ARG A 33 3.17 -17.05 -22.92
N GLU A 34 3.69 -16.63 -24.08
CA GLU A 34 3.95 -15.22 -24.35
C GLU A 34 2.64 -14.40 -24.46
N GLN A 35 1.63 -14.98 -25.06
CA GLN A 35 0.29 -14.37 -25.14
C GLN A 35 -0.35 -14.27 -23.76
N LEU A 36 -0.23 -15.31 -22.93
CA LEU A 36 -0.70 -15.28 -21.53
C LEU A 36 -0.04 -14.16 -20.71
N ILE A 37 1.27 -13.98 -20.84
CA ILE A 37 1.99 -12.89 -20.17
C ILE A 37 1.49 -11.52 -20.65
N LYS A 38 1.27 -11.34 -21.96
CA LYS A 38 0.70 -10.11 -22.52
C LYS A 38 -0.71 -9.82 -21.98
N ILE A 39 -1.55 -10.85 -21.93
CA ILE A 39 -2.91 -10.75 -21.36
C ILE A 39 -2.82 -10.38 -19.88
N GLY A 40 -1.95 -11.05 -19.11
CA GLY A 40 -1.77 -10.76 -17.69
C GLY A 40 -1.34 -9.31 -17.43
N LYS A 41 -0.35 -8.81 -18.19
CA LYS A 41 0.06 -7.39 -18.12
C LYS A 41 -1.08 -6.45 -18.46
N SER A 42 -1.84 -6.76 -19.50
CA SER A 42 -3.01 -5.97 -19.91
C SER A 42 -4.08 -5.93 -18.82
N CYS A 43 -4.44 -7.08 -18.23
CA CYS A 43 -5.40 -7.15 -17.12
C CYS A 43 -4.97 -6.28 -15.93
N MET A 44 -3.70 -6.34 -15.56
CA MET A 44 -3.20 -5.56 -14.42
C MET A 44 -3.20 -4.05 -14.71
N ARG A 45 -2.80 -3.63 -15.91
CA ARG A 45 -2.88 -2.22 -16.32
C ARG A 45 -4.31 -1.70 -16.39
N GLN A 46 -5.28 -2.57 -16.72
CA GLN A 46 -6.70 -2.23 -16.76
C GLN A 46 -7.42 -2.40 -15.42
N CYS A 47 -6.68 -2.66 -14.34
CA CYS A 47 -7.23 -2.87 -13.00
C CYS A 47 -8.26 -4.02 -12.92
N HIS A 48 -8.14 -5.04 -13.79
CA HIS A 48 -8.95 -6.26 -13.71
C HIS A 48 -8.41 -7.19 -12.62
N PHE A 49 -8.42 -6.73 -11.38
CA PHE A 49 -7.77 -7.38 -10.25
C PHE A 49 -8.40 -8.72 -9.85
N SER A 50 -9.64 -9.00 -10.24
CA SER A 50 -10.24 -10.33 -10.03
C SER A 50 -9.37 -11.47 -10.56
N THR A 51 -8.62 -11.23 -11.64
CA THR A 51 -7.75 -12.22 -12.28
C THR A 51 -6.48 -12.55 -11.48
N CYS A 52 -6.08 -11.72 -10.52
CA CYS A 52 -4.89 -11.94 -9.71
C CYS A 52 -5.19 -12.42 -8.28
N ARG A 53 -6.45 -12.51 -7.86
CA ARG A 53 -6.84 -12.89 -6.49
C ARG A 53 -6.51 -14.33 -6.12
N GLY A 54 -6.31 -15.22 -7.09
CA GLY A 54 -5.84 -16.58 -6.88
C GLY A 54 -4.32 -16.71 -6.65
N ILE A 55 -3.57 -15.60 -6.66
CA ILE A 55 -2.13 -15.57 -6.47
C ILE A 55 -1.82 -14.99 -5.09
N MET A 56 -0.93 -15.64 -4.34
CA MET A 56 -0.49 -15.17 -3.03
C MET A 56 1.03 -15.08 -2.99
N TRP A 57 1.55 -13.91 -2.68
CA TRP A 57 2.97 -13.68 -2.39
C TRP A 57 3.21 -13.76 -0.89
N HIS A 58 4.20 -14.54 -0.48
CA HIS A 58 4.47 -14.80 0.93
C HIS A 58 5.75 -14.11 1.37
N PHE A 59 5.68 -13.35 2.45
CA PHE A 59 6.83 -12.69 3.06
C PHE A 59 6.97 -13.06 4.53
N GLN A 60 8.20 -13.26 4.95
CA GLN A 60 8.60 -13.29 6.35
C GLN A 60 9.23 -11.93 6.68
N ILE A 61 8.72 -11.28 7.71
CA ILE A 61 9.16 -9.97 8.18
C ILE A 61 9.62 -10.13 9.63
N THR A 62 10.87 -9.78 9.92
CA THR A 62 11.46 -9.90 11.25
C THR A 62 12.14 -8.60 11.66
N GLY A 63 12.27 -8.37 12.96
CA GLY A 63 12.94 -7.18 13.47
C GLY A 63 12.13 -5.91 13.27
N ILE A 64 10.81 -6.00 13.36
CA ILE A 64 9.89 -4.85 13.36
C ILE A 64 9.28 -4.66 14.75
N SER A 65 8.89 -3.41 15.04
CA SER A 65 8.18 -3.10 16.27
C SER A 65 6.73 -3.59 16.25
N ARG A 66 6.13 -3.75 17.43
CA ARG A 66 4.68 -3.95 17.54
C ARG A 66 3.90 -2.77 16.99
N VAL A 67 4.42 -1.55 17.09
CA VAL A 67 3.84 -0.36 16.45
C VAL A 67 3.66 -0.58 14.95
N CYS A 68 4.71 -1.09 14.28
CA CYS A 68 4.66 -1.39 12.85
C CYS A 68 3.68 -2.54 12.55
N SER A 69 3.73 -3.63 13.32
CA SER A 69 2.84 -4.76 13.09
C SER A 69 1.37 -4.38 13.27
N HIS A 70 1.03 -3.52 14.24
CA HIS A 70 -0.33 -3.00 14.43
C HIS A 70 -0.85 -2.20 13.23
N GLN A 71 0.04 -1.57 12.46
CA GLN A 71 -0.34 -0.90 11.21
C GLN A 71 -0.52 -1.90 10.06
N LEU A 72 0.33 -2.94 9.99
CA LEU A 72 0.23 -4.00 8.98
C LEU A 72 -1.07 -4.80 9.10
N VAL A 73 -1.46 -5.22 10.30
CA VAL A 73 -2.65 -6.05 10.52
C VAL A 73 -3.97 -5.32 10.23
N ARG A 74 -3.96 -4.00 10.07
CA ARG A 74 -5.13 -3.24 9.64
C ARG A 74 -5.45 -3.41 8.16
N HIS A 75 -4.49 -3.88 7.37
CA HIS A 75 -4.71 -4.26 5.98
C HIS A 75 -5.12 -5.73 5.95
N HIS A 76 -6.40 -6.03 5.68
CA HIS A 76 -6.96 -7.37 5.80
C HIS A 76 -7.60 -7.90 4.51
N VAL A 77 -7.89 -7.05 3.54
CA VAL A 77 -8.48 -7.48 2.26
C VAL A 77 -7.44 -8.11 1.36
N GLY A 78 -7.59 -9.40 1.07
CA GLY A 78 -6.64 -10.17 0.25
C GLY A 78 -5.31 -10.45 0.96
N ILE A 79 -5.30 -10.43 2.30
CA ILE A 79 -4.11 -10.62 3.13
C ILE A 79 -4.40 -11.65 4.23
N ALA A 80 -3.47 -12.59 4.41
CA ALA A 80 -3.42 -13.51 5.56
C ALA A 80 -2.16 -13.21 6.38
N ILE A 81 -2.31 -13.16 7.70
CA ILE A 81 -1.26 -12.74 8.62
C ILE A 81 -1.11 -13.76 9.75
N ASN A 82 0.14 -14.11 10.05
CA ASN A 82 0.51 -14.86 11.24
C ASN A 82 1.67 -14.13 11.94
N GLN A 83 1.40 -13.61 13.14
CA GLN A 83 2.36 -12.87 13.94
C GLN A 83 2.87 -13.70 15.10
N ALA A 84 4.16 -13.59 15.41
CA ALA A 84 4.77 -14.18 16.60
C ALA A 84 4.02 -13.73 17.86
N SER A 85 3.56 -14.70 18.64
CA SER A 85 2.77 -14.46 19.84
C SER A 85 3.64 -14.50 21.08
N ASN A 86 3.58 -13.45 21.90
CA ASN A 86 4.20 -13.44 23.22
C ASN A 86 3.49 -14.36 24.23
N VAL A 87 2.45 -15.06 23.82
CA VAL A 87 1.79 -16.10 24.63
C VAL A 87 2.62 -17.39 24.63
N TYR A 88 3.24 -17.71 23.49
CA TYR A 88 4.00 -18.95 23.29
C TYR A 88 5.52 -18.77 23.30
N GLN A 89 6.00 -17.54 23.23
CA GLN A 89 7.41 -17.21 23.27
C GLN A 89 7.67 -16.24 24.40
N GLU A 90 8.78 -16.41 25.09
CA GLU A 90 9.27 -15.37 26.01
C GLU A 90 9.44 -14.06 25.25
N ALA A 91 9.08 -12.96 25.89
CA ALA A 91 9.17 -11.66 25.28
C ALA A 91 10.63 -11.37 24.92
N ASN A 92 10.88 -11.11 23.63
CA ASN A 92 12.19 -10.65 23.19
C ASN A 92 12.54 -9.33 23.89
N SER A 93 13.76 -9.21 24.39
CA SER A 93 14.23 -7.99 25.06
C SER A 93 14.62 -6.88 24.07
N LYS A 94 14.64 -7.17 22.78
CA LYS A 94 15.04 -6.20 21.74
C LYS A 94 13.92 -5.20 21.48
N VAL A 95 14.33 -3.95 21.34
CA VAL A 95 13.45 -2.82 21.08
C VAL A 95 13.83 -2.13 19.78
N VAL A 96 12.85 -1.77 19.00
CA VAL A 96 13.01 -0.96 17.79
C VAL A 96 12.73 0.49 18.13
N LEU A 97 13.74 1.34 18.06
CA LEU A 97 13.61 2.78 18.28
C LEU A 97 13.61 3.53 16.95
N PRO A 98 12.73 4.56 16.81
CA PRO A 98 12.77 5.45 15.65
C PRO A 98 14.11 6.17 15.51
N TYR A 99 14.53 6.41 14.27
CA TYR A 99 15.79 7.16 14.00
C TYR A 99 15.79 8.55 14.61
N THR A 100 14.64 9.21 14.69
CA THR A 100 14.48 10.51 15.33
C THR A 100 14.78 10.44 16.82
N VAL A 101 14.32 9.40 17.51
CA VAL A 101 14.64 9.15 18.94
C VAL A 101 16.11 8.84 19.10
N GLN A 102 16.68 7.94 18.27
CA GLN A 102 18.11 7.63 18.29
C GLN A 102 18.97 8.88 18.07
N GLY A 103 18.56 9.78 17.16
CA GLY A 103 19.27 11.03 16.91
C GLY A 103 19.27 11.99 18.11
N VAL A 104 18.19 12.06 18.87
CA VAL A 104 18.16 12.83 20.13
C VAL A 104 19.04 12.17 21.20
N CYS A 105 18.90 10.86 21.39
CA CYS A 105 19.69 10.09 22.35
C CYS A 105 21.20 10.21 22.11
N SER A 106 21.62 10.30 20.85
CA SER A 106 23.05 10.49 20.52
C SER A 106 23.65 11.79 21.07
N ASN A 107 22.80 12.79 21.31
CA ASN A 107 23.21 14.08 21.89
C ASN A 107 22.85 14.21 23.37
N GLU A 108 22.03 13.33 23.91
CA GLU A 108 21.52 13.33 25.28
C GLU A 108 21.65 11.94 25.91
N PRO A 109 22.86 11.58 26.39
CA PRO A 109 23.15 10.24 26.97
C PRO A 109 22.32 9.91 28.22
N GLU A 110 21.85 10.92 28.95
CA GLU A 110 20.97 10.71 30.09
C GLU A 110 19.58 10.23 29.64
N LEU A 111 18.99 10.87 28.63
CA LEU A 111 17.75 10.47 28.07
C LEU A 111 17.83 9.05 27.44
N GLU A 112 18.94 8.71 26.80
CA GLU A 112 19.16 7.35 26.31
C GLU A 112 19.10 6.33 27.44
N ARG A 113 19.77 6.61 28.58
CA ARG A 113 19.71 5.75 29.78
C ARG A 113 18.30 5.63 30.33
N GLU A 114 17.58 6.73 30.48
CA GLU A 114 16.18 6.70 30.94
C GLU A 114 15.28 5.83 30.06
N ILE A 115 15.43 5.93 28.74
CA ILE A 115 14.69 5.10 27.79
C ILE A 115 15.06 3.61 27.95
N GLN A 116 16.35 3.28 28.05
CA GLN A 116 16.83 1.92 28.28
C GLN A 116 16.35 1.35 29.62
N ASP A 117 16.36 2.16 30.66
CA ASP A 117 15.87 1.78 32.00
C ASP A 117 14.35 1.49 31.97
N LEU A 118 13.57 2.30 31.27
CA LEU A 118 12.14 2.07 31.09
C LEU A 118 11.86 0.70 30.46
N PHE A 119 12.57 0.35 29.39
CA PHE A 119 12.41 -0.95 28.72
C PHE A 119 12.88 -2.10 29.61
N THR A 120 14.01 -1.95 30.25
CA THR A 120 14.58 -2.94 31.18
C THR A 120 13.64 -3.16 32.35
N LYS A 121 13.08 -2.11 32.93
CA LYS A 121 12.14 -2.19 34.02
C LYS A 121 10.85 -2.92 33.63
N GLY A 122 10.30 -2.60 32.45
CA GLY A 122 9.12 -3.30 31.90
C GLY A 122 9.37 -4.81 31.78
N GLN A 123 10.52 -5.20 31.25
CA GLN A 123 10.93 -6.60 31.11
C GLN A 123 11.12 -7.29 32.47
N GLN A 124 11.75 -6.64 33.44
CA GLN A 124 11.92 -7.15 34.79
C GLN A 124 10.57 -7.39 35.50
N ILE A 125 9.63 -6.47 35.35
CA ILE A 125 8.29 -6.62 35.94
C ILE A 125 7.54 -7.78 35.26
N TYR A 126 7.62 -7.87 33.93
CA TYR A 126 7.07 -9.00 33.18
C TYR A 126 7.58 -10.33 33.73
N THR A 127 8.91 -10.49 33.88
CA THR A 127 9.55 -11.70 34.41
C THR A 127 9.04 -12.01 35.83
N LYS A 128 9.03 -11.01 36.71
CA LYS A 128 8.52 -11.18 38.09
C LYS A 128 7.07 -11.62 38.17
N LEU A 129 6.21 -11.17 37.27
CA LEU A 129 4.82 -11.62 37.18
C LEU A 129 4.74 -13.08 36.73
N ARG A 130 5.58 -13.45 35.74
CA ARG A 130 5.67 -14.84 35.27
C ARG A 130 6.12 -15.79 36.39
N GLU A 131 7.12 -15.43 37.16
CA GLU A 131 7.62 -16.19 38.31
C GLU A 131 6.54 -16.38 39.41
N ARG A 132 5.57 -15.46 39.49
CA ARG A 132 4.42 -15.54 40.41
C ARG A 132 3.22 -16.30 39.85
N GLY A 133 3.38 -16.96 38.67
CA GLY A 133 2.33 -17.76 38.06
C GLY A 133 1.32 -16.96 37.24
N ILE A 134 1.52 -15.64 37.07
CA ILE A 134 0.64 -14.85 36.23
C ILE A 134 0.82 -15.27 34.76
N SER A 135 -0.27 -15.39 34.02
CA SER A 135 -0.25 -15.82 32.63
C SER A 135 0.61 -14.91 31.73
N THR A 136 1.19 -15.47 30.66
CA THR A 136 1.86 -14.65 29.64
C THR A 136 0.91 -13.64 28.99
N SER A 137 -0.36 -13.99 28.86
CA SER A 137 -1.41 -13.14 28.31
C SER A 137 -1.61 -11.86 29.14
N ASP A 138 -1.50 -11.97 30.46
CA ASP A 138 -1.70 -10.84 31.36
C ASP A 138 -0.38 -10.07 31.60
N SER A 139 0.70 -10.80 31.82
CA SER A 139 2.00 -10.19 32.08
C SER A 139 2.51 -9.29 30.96
N ARG A 140 2.19 -9.62 29.68
CA ARG A 140 2.61 -8.84 28.49
C ARG A 140 2.00 -7.44 28.37
N TYR A 141 0.98 -7.10 29.18
CA TYR A 141 0.41 -5.74 29.18
C TYR A 141 1.42 -4.66 29.55
N LEU A 142 2.47 -5.04 30.25
CA LEU A 142 3.53 -4.12 30.69
C LEU A 142 4.70 -3.99 29.69
N LEU A 143 4.63 -4.73 28.56
CA LEU A 143 5.68 -4.69 27.55
C LEU A 143 5.48 -3.50 26.62
N PRO A 144 6.56 -2.77 26.30
CA PRO A 144 6.47 -1.57 25.48
C PRO A 144 6.12 -1.90 24.02
N GLN A 145 5.44 -0.97 23.35
CA GLN A 145 5.04 -1.09 21.93
C GLN A 145 6.25 -1.14 20.97
N GLY A 146 7.40 -0.59 21.37
CA GLY A 146 8.63 -0.69 20.60
C GLY A 146 9.26 -2.09 20.58
N LEU A 147 8.72 -3.06 21.35
CA LEU A 147 9.25 -4.42 21.40
C LEU A 147 9.29 -5.06 20.01
N GLU A 148 10.42 -5.70 19.69
CA GLU A 148 10.62 -6.39 18.42
C GLU A 148 9.65 -7.57 18.27
N THR A 149 9.13 -7.74 17.07
CA THR A 149 8.28 -8.87 16.70
C THR A 149 8.58 -9.35 15.27
N SER A 150 8.00 -10.50 14.93
CA SER A 150 8.07 -11.09 13.60
C SER A 150 6.67 -11.42 13.10
N ILE A 151 6.48 -11.34 11.78
CA ILE A 151 5.20 -11.57 11.13
C ILE A 151 5.42 -12.28 9.79
N ASN A 152 4.63 -13.31 9.53
CA ASN A 152 4.48 -13.87 8.19
C ASN A 152 3.22 -13.27 7.57
N ILE A 153 3.33 -12.82 6.34
CA ILE A 153 2.24 -12.22 5.59
C ILE A 153 2.13 -12.88 4.22
N ALA A 154 0.93 -13.30 3.86
CA ALA A 154 0.59 -13.74 2.52
C ALA A 154 -0.45 -12.77 1.95
N LEU A 155 -0.21 -12.24 0.75
CA LEU A 155 -1.08 -11.23 0.15
C LEU A 155 -1.18 -11.37 -1.36
N THR A 156 -2.35 -11.02 -1.89
CA THR A 156 -2.56 -10.97 -3.34
C THR A 156 -1.81 -9.79 -3.96
N PRO A 157 -1.53 -9.82 -5.28
CA PRO A 157 -0.99 -8.66 -5.99
C PRO A 157 -1.83 -7.40 -5.82
N GLU A 158 -3.17 -7.51 -5.88
CA GLU A 158 -4.11 -6.40 -5.61
C GLU A 158 -3.90 -5.81 -4.21
N ALA A 159 -3.77 -6.67 -3.20
CA ALA A 159 -3.55 -6.24 -1.82
C ALA A 159 -2.20 -5.53 -1.64
N LEU A 160 -1.13 -6.01 -2.31
CA LEU A 160 0.15 -5.34 -2.27
C LEU A 160 0.11 -3.98 -3.00
N ILE A 161 -0.59 -3.86 -4.13
CA ILE A 161 -0.82 -2.58 -4.81
C ILE A 161 -1.49 -1.60 -3.86
N HIS A 162 -2.58 -2.01 -3.21
CA HIS A 162 -3.27 -1.16 -2.23
C HIS A 162 -2.36 -0.77 -1.04
N LEU A 163 -1.61 -1.73 -0.51
CA LEU A 163 -0.64 -1.48 0.57
C LEU A 163 0.44 -0.47 0.13
N CYS A 164 0.92 -0.56 -1.12
CA CYS A 164 1.87 0.39 -1.69
C CYS A 164 1.28 1.80 -1.78
N HIS A 165 0.04 1.92 -2.25
CA HIS A 165 -0.64 3.21 -2.34
C HIS A 165 -0.68 3.96 -1.00
N GLU A 166 -0.95 3.23 0.07
CA GLU A 166 -1.10 3.81 1.40
C GLU A 166 0.24 3.96 2.15
N ARG A 167 1.18 3.02 1.98
CA ARG A 167 2.38 2.93 2.83
C ARG A 167 3.68 3.33 2.17
N LEU A 168 3.74 3.49 0.85
CA LEU A 168 4.89 4.10 0.19
C LEU A 168 4.86 5.64 0.22
N CYS A 169 3.75 6.25 0.64
CA CYS A 169 3.66 7.68 0.85
C CYS A 169 4.74 8.16 1.85
N SER A 170 5.37 9.31 1.58
CA SER A 170 6.39 9.87 2.49
C SER A 170 5.83 10.27 3.85
N LYS A 171 4.51 10.49 3.96
CA LYS A 171 3.80 10.74 5.23
C LYS A 171 3.52 9.47 6.03
N ALA A 172 3.68 8.28 5.44
CA ALA A 172 3.55 7.04 6.18
C ALA A 172 4.69 6.89 7.19
N GLN A 173 4.40 6.26 8.32
CA GLN A 173 5.38 6.00 9.37
C GLN A 173 6.61 5.25 8.76
N TRP A 174 7.80 5.67 9.14
CA TRP A 174 9.07 5.25 8.53
C TRP A 174 9.25 3.73 8.47
N GLU A 175 8.83 3.02 9.50
CA GLU A 175 9.09 1.58 9.64
C GLU A 175 8.22 0.76 8.68
N ILE A 176 6.89 0.99 8.68
CA ILE A 176 5.99 0.30 7.74
C ILE A 176 6.32 0.66 6.30
N ARG A 177 6.68 1.92 6.02
CA ARG A 177 7.16 2.34 4.70
C ARG A 177 8.41 1.55 4.30
N GLY A 178 9.37 1.40 5.20
CA GLY A 178 10.58 0.62 4.98
C GLY A 178 10.31 -0.88 4.75
N VAL A 179 9.32 -1.46 5.42
CA VAL A 179 8.87 -2.84 5.18
C VAL A 179 8.34 -2.97 3.74
N VAL A 180 7.37 -2.11 3.36
CA VAL A 180 6.74 -2.18 2.03
C VAL A 180 7.75 -1.93 0.91
N GLN A 181 8.69 -0.98 1.09
CA GLN A 181 9.78 -0.76 0.13
C GLN A 181 10.63 -2.03 -0.09
N ARG A 182 10.94 -2.78 0.97
CA ARG A 182 11.70 -4.04 0.85
C ARG A 182 10.90 -5.16 0.19
N MET A 183 9.59 -5.24 0.43
CA MET A 183 8.71 -6.18 -0.28
C MET A 183 8.72 -5.88 -1.78
N VAL A 184 8.45 -4.65 -2.16
CA VAL A 184 8.41 -4.17 -3.54
C VAL A 184 9.74 -4.42 -4.26
N LYS A 185 10.86 -4.10 -3.61
CA LYS A 185 12.20 -4.31 -4.19
C LYS A 185 12.45 -5.78 -4.59
N GLN A 186 11.98 -6.74 -3.79
CA GLN A 186 12.15 -8.17 -4.09
C GLN A 186 11.26 -8.61 -5.24
N ILE A 187 10.01 -8.13 -5.29
CA ILE A 187 9.07 -8.43 -6.40
C ILE A 187 9.62 -7.89 -7.72
N ILE A 188 10.01 -6.62 -7.77
CA ILE A 188 10.51 -5.96 -9.00
C ILE A 188 11.80 -6.59 -9.49
N LYS A 189 12.65 -7.10 -8.59
CA LYS A 189 13.87 -7.80 -8.97
C LYS A 189 13.58 -9.07 -9.78
N ILE A 190 12.46 -9.74 -9.53
CA ILE A 190 12.06 -11.00 -10.18
C ILE A 190 11.24 -10.71 -11.43
N GLU A 191 10.26 -9.82 -11.35
CA GLU A 191 9.39 -9.42 -12.45
C GLU A 191 9.26 -7.88 -12.47
N PRO A 192 10.05 -7.21 -13.33
CA PRO A 192 10.13 -5.74 -13.38
C PRO A 192 8.80 -5.04 -13.71
N PHE A 193 7.88 -5.71 -14.42
CA PHE A 193 6.56 -5.16 -14.73
C PHE A 193 5.81 -4.64 -13.50
N TRP A 194 5.96 -5.30 -12.35
CA TRP A 194 5.27 -4.88 -11.13
C TRP A 194 5.69 -3.50 -10.63
N GLY A 195 6.84 -2.99 -11.09
CA GLY A 195 7.27 -1.62 -10.80
C GLY A 195 6.34 -0.53 -11.35
N GLU A 196 5.52 -0.85 -12.36
CA GLU A 196 4.50 0.07 -12.89
C GLU A 196 3.34 0.29 -11.91
N LEU A 197 3.04 -0.69 -11.05
CA LEU A 197 1.85 -0.71 -10.20
C LEU A 197 2.16 -0.60 -8.70
N LEU A 198 3.31 -1.11 -8.27
CA LEU A 198 3.74 -1.10 -6.86
C LEU A 198 4.38 0.25 -6.50
N VAL A 199 3.61 1.31 -6.61
CA VAL A 199 4.02 2.71 -6.46
C VAL A 199 3.17 3.43 -5.40
N PRO A 200 3.62 4.58 -4.87
CA PRO A 200 2.78 5.41 -4.02
C PRO A 200 1.51 5.88 -4.75
N LYS A 201 0.44 6.11 -4.02
CA LYS A 201 -0.86 6.55 -4.57
C LYS A 201 -0.76 7.78 -5.49
N CYS A 202 0.09 8.75 -5.13
CA CYS A 202 0.30 9.93 -5.96
C CYS A 202 0.92 9.63 -7.34
N MET A 203 1.76 8.61 -7.44
CA MET A 203 2.32 8.16 -8.72
C MET A 203 1.26 7.40 -9.54
N TYR A 204 0.46 6.59 -8.89
CA TYR A 204 -0.63 5.85 -9.52
C TYR A 204 -1.75 6.76 -10.04
N LEU A 205 -2.09 7.82 -9.29
CA LEU A 205 -3.15 8.77 -9.64
C LEU A 205 -2.67 9.96 -10.48
N HIS A 206 -1.37 10.00 -10.85
CA HIS A 206 -0.75 11.15 -11.53
C HIS A 206 -1.00 12.50 -10.82
N GLY A 207 -1.05 12.46 -9.49
CA GLY A 207 -1.26 13.64 -8.65
C GLY A 207 -1.36 13.28 -7.18
N CYS A 208 -0.97 14.21 -6.31
CA CYS A 208 -1.09 14.01 -4.88
C CYS A 208 -2.54 14.25 -4.42
N PRO A 209 -3.24 13.24 -3.84
CA PRO A 209 -4.61 13.41 -3.36
C PRO A 209 -4.71 14.13 -2.01
N GLU A 210 -3.56 14.37 -1.34
CA GLU A 210 -3.52 15.00 -0.03
C GLU A 210 -3.66 16.53 -0.14
N ALA A 211 -4.44 17.14 0.76
CA ALA A 211 -4.61 18.59 0.81
C ALA A 211 -3.27 19.34 0.97
N LEU A 212 -2.36 18.78 1.78
CA LEU A 212 -0.99 19.25 1.93
C LEU A 212 -0.03 18.19 1.42
N GLY A 213 0.31 18.25 0.13
CA GLY A 213 1.26 17.33 -0.50
C GLY A 213 2.67 17.48 0.09
N CYS A 214 3.46 16.40 -0.01
CA CYS A 214 4.86 16.37 0.45
C CYS A 214 5.86 16.78 -0.65
N GLY A 215 5.40 17.14 -1.85
CA GLY A 215 6.25 17.47 -2.99
C GLY A 215 6.87 16.26 -3.73
N TYR A 216 6.72 15.04 -3.21
CA TYR A 216 7.33 13.84 -3.80
C TYR A 216 6.92 13.62 -5.26
N TYR A 217 5.63 13.73 -5.58
CA TYR A 217 5.13 13.58 -6.94
C TYR A 217 5.80 14.60 -7.89
N ASN A 218 5.77 15.88 -7.52
CA ASN A 218 6.34 16.95 -8.35
C ASN A 218 7.85 16.77 -8.55
N SER A 219 8.59 16.33 -7.51
CA SER A 219 10.02 16.06 -7.63
C SER A 219 10.34 14.90 -8.59
N LYS A 220 9.49 13.88 -8.64
CA LYS A 220 9.66 12.73 -9.53
C LYS A 220 9.27 13.07 -10.96
N VAL A 221 8.17 13.78 -11.18
CA VAL A 221 7.74 14.22 -12.52
C VAL A 221 8.76 15.17 -13.13
N ASN A 222 9.31 16.09 -12.37
CA ASN A 222 10.36 17.00 -12.84
C ASN A 222 11.69 16.29 -13.15
N MET A 223 11.98 15.16 -12.51
CA MET A 223 13.16 14.34 -12.80
C MET A 223 12.97 13.44 -14.04
N THR A 224 11.73 13.05 -14.36
CA THR A 224 11.40 12.20 -15.52
C THR A 224 11.32 12.99 -16.84
N ASN A 225 11.39 14.31 -16.80
CA ASN A 225 11.58 15.14 -18.01
C ASN A 225 12.97 14.96 -18.69
N VAL A 226 13.79 14.04 -18.18
CA VAL A 226 15.04 13.59 -18.77
C VAL A 226 14.89 12.11 -19.16
N GLY A 227 14.09 11.83 -20.21
CA GLY A 227 14.01 10.51 -20.83
C GLY A 227 12.64 9.83 -20.68
N GLU A 228 11.95 9.82 -21.78
CA GLU A 228 10.69 9.15 -22.15
C GLU A 228 9.60 8.99 -21.08
N PRO A 229 8.42 9.59 -21.32
CA PRO A 229 7.27 9.42 -20.45
C PRO A 229 6.85 7.95 -20.46
N VAL A 230 6.35 7.48 -19.32
CA VAL A 230 5.58 6.24 -19.22
C VAL A 230 4.27 6.48 -19.98
N ALA A 231 4.37 6.48 -21.31
CA ALA A 231 3.31 6.89 -22.27
C ALA A 231 2.09 5.95 -22.29
N HIS A 232 2.03 4.95 -21.40
CA HIS A 232 0.97 3.93 -21.43
C HIS A 232 -0.09 4.05 -20.35
N ILE A 233 0.07 4.97 -19.38
CA ILE A 233 -0.96 5.20 -18.35
C ILE A 233 -1.80 6.45 -18.67
N GLU A 234 -1.26 7.40 -19.44
CA GLU A 234 -1.98 8.62 -19.85
C GLU A 234 -3.24 8.35 -20.69
N GLN A 235 -3.33 7.19 -21.34
CA GLN A 235 -4.49 6.86 -22.18
C GLN A 235 -5.70 6.28 -21.43
N ARG A 236 -5.71 6.20 -20.07
CA ARG A 236 -6.72 5.35 -19.39
C ARG A 236 -7.57 6.01 -18.32
N LEU A 237 -7.21 7.18 -17.83
CA LEU A 237 -8.03 7.92 -16.88
C LEU A 237 -7.95 9.42 -17.22
N ASN A 238 -8.98 9.90 -17.88
CA ASN A 238 -9.16 11.33 -18.02
C ASN A 238 -9.54 11.91 -16.65
N VAL A 239 -8.79 12.86 -16.16
CA VAL A 239 -9.10 13.62 -14.95
C VAL A 239 -9.83 14.89 -15.37
N PHE A 240 -11.04 15.03 -14.91
CA PHE A 240 -11.88 16.16 -15.16
C PHE A 240 -12.14 16.90 -13.84
N LYS A 241 -12.04 18.23 -13.88
CA LYS A 241 -12.42 19.10 -12.77
C LYS A 241 -13.71 19.82 -13.15
N CYS A 242 -14.75 19.61 -12.35
CA CYS A 242 -16.02 20.30 -12.57
C CYS A 242 -15.86 21.81 -12.34
N ASP A 243 -16.19 22.62 -13.34
CA ASP A 243 -16.08 24.08 -13.25
C ASP A 243 -17.08 24.70 -12.27
N SER A 244 -18.15 23.97 -11.91
CA SER A 244 -19.15 24.44 -10.96
C SER A 244 -18.78 24.13 -9.50
N CYS A 245 -18.45 22.86 -9.16
CA CYS A 245 -18.21 22.47 -7.76
C CYS A 245 -16.74 22.16 -7.44
N GLY A 246 -15.83 22.23 -8.40
CA GLY A 246 -14.42 21.94 -8.23
C GLY A 246 -14.07 20.45 -8.02
N ARG A 247 -15.06 19.54 -7.99
CA ARG A 247 -14.85 18.11 -7.81
C ARG A 247 -14.04 17.54 -8.97
N GLN A 248 -13.01 16.75 -8.66
CA GLN A 248 -12.28 15.99 -9.66
C GLN A 248 -12.96 14.64 -9.87
N LEU A 249 -13.23 14.31 -11.12
CA LEU A 249 -13.79 13.03 -11.55
C LEU A 249 -12.81 12.35 -12.51
N MET A 250 -12.65 11.04 -12.37
CA MET A 250 -11.85 10.22 -13.27
C MET A 250 -12.77 9.32 -14.08
N TYR A 251 -12.54 9.23 -15.40
CA TYR A 251 -13.30 8.35 -16.28
C TYR A 251 -12.39 7.71 -17.32
N LYS A 252 -12.79 6.56 -17.83
CA LYS A 252 -12.16 5.90 -18.98
C LYS A 252 -12.84 6.37 -20.27
N ASP A 253 -12.10 6.38 -21.37
CA ASP A 253 -12.62 6.80 -22.67
C ASP A 253 -13.84 5.98 -23.14
N ASP A 254 -13.99 4.73 -22.68
CA ASP A 254 -15.09 3.83 -23.00
C ASP A 254 -16.28 3.90 -22.02
N ASP A 255 -16.15 4.62 -20.91
CA ASP A 255 -17.24 4.81 -19.95
C ASP A 255 -18.15 5.95 -20.43
N GLN A 256 -19.46 5.85 -20.14
CA GLN A 256 -20.37 6.98 -20.34
C GLN A 256 -19.82 8.18 -19.56
N VAL A 257 -19.31 9.16 -20.30
CA VAL A 257 -18.61 10.33 -19.76
C VAL A 257 -19.49 11.00 -18.71
N PRO A 258 -19.05 11.09 -17.44
CA PRO A 258 -19.84 11.72 -16.37
C PRO A 258 -19.83 13.25 -16.45
N ILE A 259 -19.55 13.79 -17.64
CA ILE A 259 -19.32 15.19 -17.92
C ILE A 259 -20.35 15.68 -18.93
N VAL A 260 -20.87 16.87 -18.68
CA VAL A 260 -21.71 17.59 -19.62
C VAL A 260 -21.00 18.89 -19.99
N LYS A 261 -20.78 19.12 -21.28
CA LYS A 261 -20.24 20.38 -21.80
C LYS A 261 -21.38 21.39 -21.99
N VAL A 262 -21.21 22.57 -21.40
CA VAL A 262 -22.14 23.70 -21.55
C VAL A 262 -21.32 24.91 -21.97
N GLY A 263 -21.28 25.22 -23.26
CA GLY A 263 -20.35 26.21 -23.82
C GLY A 263 -18.90 25.72 -23.63
N ASP A 264 -18.06 26.60 -23.10
CA ASP A 264 -16.65 26.31 -22.79
C ASP A 264 -16.45 25.64 -21.41
N LYS A 265 -17.53 25.45 -20.65
CA LYS A 265 -17.49 24.90 -19.30
C LYS A 265 -17.79 23.40 -19.29
N GLN A 266 -17.15 22.69 -18.39
CA GLN A 266 -17.33 21.26 -18.18
C GLN A 266 -17.90 21.02 -16.78
N TRP A 267 -19.05 20.35 -16.70
CA TRP A 267 -19.78 20.13 -15.46
C TRP A 267 -19.98 18.66 -15.17
N CYS A 268 -19.93 18.26 -13.90
CA CYS A 268 -20.39 16.93 -13.51
C CYS A 268 -21.91 16.83 -13.68
N ARG A 269 -22.41 15.62 -13.89
CA ARG A 269 -23.86 15.37 -14.12
C ARG A 269 -24.74 15.93 -13.00
N GLU A 270 -24.26 15.93 -11.76
CA GLU A 270 -25.00 16.45 -10.60
C GLU A 270 -25.16 17.97 -10.69
N CYS A 271 -24.07 18.69 -10.99
CA CYS A 271 -24.12 20.15 -11.17
C CYS A 271 -24.94 20.54 -12.41
N TYR A 272 -24.85 19.76 -13.48
CA TYR A 272 -25.67 20.01 -14.67
C TYR A 272 -27.16 19.77 -14.44
N ARG A 273 -27.53 18.76 -13.63
CA ARG A 273 -28.92 18.52 -13.24
C ARG A 273 -29.48 19.70 -12.44
N LYS A 274 -28.76 20.18 -11.42
CA LYS A 274 -29.16 21.36 -10.64
C LYS A 274 -29.34 22.58 -11.52
N TYR A 275 -28.40 22.82 -12.43
CA TYR A 275 -28.50 23.92 -13.40
C TYR A 275 -29.76 23.82 -14.27
N LYS A 276 -30.13 22.60 -14.73
CA LYS A 276 -31.36 22.39 -15.49
C LYS A 276 -32.62 22.63 -14.66
N GLU A 277 -32.61 22.20 -13.41
CA GLU A 277 -33.72 22.43 -12.45
C GLU A 277 -33.90 23.93 -12.22
N GLU A 278 -32.83 24.67 -11.96
CA GLU A 278 -32.87 26.14 -11.78
C GLU A 278 -33.34 26.90 -13.03
N MET A 279 -32.98 26.42 -14.24
CA MET A 279 -33.42 27.02 -15.50
C MET A 279 -34.88 26.66 -15.85
N ALA A 280 -35.40 25.54 -15.33
CA ALA A 280 -36.80 25.17 -15.51
C ALA A 280 -37.72 25.96 -14.58
N ASP A 281 -37.28 26.19 -13.35
CA ASP A 281 -38.04 26.99 -12.35
C ASP A 281 -38.03 28.50 -12.64
N GLY A 282 -37.08 29.01 -13.46
CA GLY A 282 -37.00 30.40 -13.89
C GLY A 282 -37.71 30.72 -15.23
N ALA A 283 -38.36 29.73 -15.84
CA ALA A 283 -39.09 29.94 -17.10
C ALA A 283 -40.59 30.16 -16.94
N ASP A 284 -41.11 30.19 -15.71
CA ASP A 284 -42.53 30.42 -15.36
C ASP A 284 -42.82 31.80 -14.71
N ASP A 285 -41.90 32.77 -14.83
CA ASP A 285 -42.13 34.17 -14.42
C ASP A 285 -42.23 35.13 -15.62
#